data_41692f4413157857438118df948545a2
#
_entry.id   41692f4413157857438118df948545a2
#
_cell.length_a   1.000
_cell.length_b   1.000
_cell.length_c   1.000
_cell.angle_alpha   90.00
_cell.angle_beta   90.00
_cell.angle_gamma   90.00
#
_symmetry.space_group_name_H-M   'P 1'
#
loop_
_entity.id
_entity.type
_entity.pdbx_description
1 polymer ?
#
loop_
_entity_poly.entity_id
_entity_poly.type
_entity_poly.pdbx_seq_one_letter_code
_entity_poly.pdbx_strand_id
1 'polypeptide(L)'
;PKDYYLCRMRDQKIQIFRALAIIAVVMIHATPPGEWQIFCKPFINFAVATFIFLSGYLTKDQGEDWKAFYFRRIRRVAVPYLIWSVLYSIPDMIASGPVALVKNLLTANANVSLYYIFVYIQFVLLTPWVIRLARSPYRHLGWLIAPVSVLIFKYYGLLAGTEMSKYASLIWTDLCLGWFTFYYLGIMLGNGIMKRAYDLR
;
A
#
# COMPACT_ATOMS: atom_id res chain seq x y z
N PRO A 1 -35.63 -5.57 -5.78
CA PRO A 1 -35.39 -4.79 -4.55
C PRO A 1 -34.39 -5.44 -3.60
N LYS A 2 -34.25 -6.80 -3.56
CA LYS A 2 -33.30 -7.48 -2.65
C LYS A 2 -31.85 -7.19 -2.99
N ASP A 3 -31.49 -7.05 -4.26
CA ASP A 3 -30.13 -6.77 -4.70
C ASP A 3 -29.66 -5.34 -4.32
N TYR A 4 -30.60 -4.41 -4.16
CA TYR A 4 -30.33 -3.05 -3.73
C TYR A 4 -29.91 -2.98 -2.26
N TYR A 5 -30.48 -3.84 -1.41
CA TYR A 5 -30.10 -3.94 0.01
C TYR A 5 -28.78 -4.67 0.21
N LEU A 6 -28.45 -5.66 -0.62
CA LEU A 6 -27.17 -6.37 -0.58
C LEU A 6 -25.99 -5.47 -1.02
N CYS A 7 -26.22 -4.57 -1.96
CA CYS A 7 -25.21 -3.57 -2.35
C CYS A 7 -24.99 -2.48 -1.30
N ARG A 8 -25.95 -2.25 -0.41
CA ARG A 8 -25.90 -1.25 0.68
C ARG A 8 -25.30 -1.80 1.97
N MET A 9 -25.32 -3.10 2.19
CA MET A 9 -24.54 -3.75 3.26
C MET A 9 -23.08 -3.82 2.84
N ARG A 10 -22.41 -2.67 2.76
CA ARG A 10 -20.95 -2.64 2.86
C ARG A 10 -20.59 -3.52 4.04
N ASP A 11 -19.87 -4.59 3.79
CA ASP A 11 -19.52 -5.56 4.82
C ASP A 11 -19.01 -4.80 6.06
N GLN A 12 -19.83 -4.78 7.11
CA GLN A 12 -19.55 -4.01 8.34
C GLN A 12 -18.19 -4.41 8.91
N LYS A 13 -17.80 -5.68 8.75
CA LYS A 13 -16.49 -6.18 9.17
C LYS A 13 -15.35 -5.44 8.46
N ILE A 14 -15.47 -5.23 7.15
CA ILE A 14 -14.46 -4.46 6.38
C ILE A 14 -14.37 -3.01 6.89
N GLN A 15 -15.50 -2.39 7.22
CA GLN A 15 -15.48 -1.02 7.76
C GLN A 15 -14.85 -0.96 9.15
N ILE A 16 -15.12 -1.95 10.01
CA ILE A 16 -14.48 -2.05 11.33
C ILE A 16 -12.96 -2.20 11.18
N PHE A 17 -12.50 -3.12 10.31
CA PHE A 17 -11.05 -3.27 10.06
C PHE A 17 -10.40 -1.98 9.54
N ARG A 18 -11.09 -1.24 8.65
CA ARG A 18 -10.61 0.06 8.17
C ARG A 18 -10.53 1.09 9.30
N ALA A 19 -11.55 1.17 10.15
CA ALA A 19 -11.57 2.10 11.27
C ALA A 19 -10.42 1.81 12.24
N LEU A 20 -10.23 0.55 12.62
CA LEU A 20 -9.12 0.13 13.48
C LEU A 20 -7.76 0.45 12.84
N ALA A 21 -7.60 0.21 11.54
CA ALA A 21 -6.37 0.55 10.82
C ALA A 21 -6.13 2.07 10.77
N ILE A 22 -7.17 2.91 10.61
CA ILE A 22 -7.05 4.37 10.67
C ILE A 22 -6.59 4.81 12.06
N ILE A 23 -7.22 4.30 13.12
CA ILE A 23 -6.83 4.60 14.50
C ILE A 23 -5.35 4.22 14.72
N ALA A 24 -4.93 3.04 14.28
CA ALA A 24 -3.55 2.61 14.41
C ALA A 24 -2.57 3.52 13.65
N VAL A 25 -2.91 3.97 12.42
CA VAL A 25 -2.09 4.96 11.68
C VAL A 25 -1.98 6.27 12.44
N VAL A 26 -3.09 6.78 12.98
CA VAL A 26 -3.06 8.01 13.79
C VAL A 26 -2.15 7.83 15.00
N MET A 27 -2.24 6.70 15.71
CA MET A 27 -1.37 6.38 16.84
C MET A 27 0.11 6.34 16.45
N ILE A 28 0.46 5.73 15.29
CA ILE A 28 1.85 5.69 14.80
C ILE A 28 2.43 7.09 14.62
N HIS A 29 1.63 8.03 14.13
CA HIS A 29 2.10 9.38 13.80
C HIS A 29 1.92 10.39 14.93
N ALA A 30 0.98 10.18 15.85
CA ALA A 30 0.70 11.06 16.98
C ALA A 30 1.51 10.73 18.24
N THR A 31 2.08 9.53 18.32
CA THR A 31 2.85 9.10 19.48
C THR A 31 4.25 9.73 19.44
N PRO A 32 4.64 10.52 20.46
CA PRO A 32 5.97 11.10 20.52
C PRO A 32 7.05 10.02 20.60
N PRO A 33 8.30 10.30 20.14
CA PRO A 33 9.40 9.35 20.24
C PRO A 33 9.72 9.07 21.72
N GLY A 34 9.85 7.78 22.07
CA GLY A 34 10.12 7.33 23.43
C GLY A 34 9.81 5.84 23.63
N GLU A 35 9.88 5.38 24.88
CA GLU A 35 9.68 3.97 25.25
C GLU A 35 8.31 3.43 24.81
N TRP A 36 7.26 4.23 24.91
CA TRP A 36 5.92 3.90 24.44
C TRP A 36 5.87 3.56 22.95
N GLN A 37 6.64 4.28 22.13
CA GLN A 37 6.71 4.01 20.70
C GLN A 37 7.37 2.65 20.45
N ILE A 38 8.41 2.30 21.19
CA ILE A 38 9.09 1.01 21.06
C ILE A 38 8.14 -0.12 21.44
N PHE A 39 7.37 0.04 22.51
CA PHE A 39 6.43 -0.98 23.00
C PHE A 39 5.20 -1.11 22.11
N CYS A 40 4.55 -0.01 21.74
CA CYS A 40 3.28 -0.03 21.01
C CYS A 40 3.43 -0.22 19.50
N LYS A 41 4.53 0.24 18.89
CA LYS A 41 4.75 0.22 17.44
C LYS A 41 4.62 -1.17 16.80
N PRO A 42 5.12 -2.27 17.38
CA PRO A 42 4.90 -3.59 16.83
C PRO A 42 3.42 -3.98 16.71
N PHE A 43 2.60 -3.56 17.68
CA PHE A 43 1.16 -3.89 17.71
C PHE A 43 0.32 -3.05 16.74
N ILE A 44 0.77 -1.86 16.36
CA ILE A 44 0.02 -0.95 15.48
C ILE A 44 0.53 -0.95 14.04
N ASN A 45 1.70 -1.54 13.76
CA ASN A 45 2.28 -1.63 12.42
C ASN A 45 1.45 -2.46 11.43
N PHE A 46 0.46 -3.24 11.90
CA PHE A 46 -0.45 -3.97 11.04
C PHE A 46 -1.30 -3.06 10.14
N ALA A 47 -1.42 -1.77 10.48
CA ALA A 47 -2.32 -0.83 9.82
C ALA A 47 -2.07 -0.73 8.31
N VAL A 48 -0.81 -0.51 7.90
CA VAL A 48 -0.44 -0.39 6.49
C VAL A 48 -0.71 -1.70 5.74
N ALA A 49 -0.31 -2.83 6.35
CA ALA A 49 -0.57 -4.16 5.80
C ALA A 49 -2.08 -4.42 5.59
N THR A 50 -2.91 -3.98 6.56
CA THR A 50 -4.37 -4.10 6.47
C THR A 50 -4.96 -3.29 5.32
N PHE A 51 -4.52 -2.04 5.12
CA PHE A 51 -4.99 -1.23 4.00
C PHE A 51 -4.62 -1.84 2.65
N ILE A 52 -3.39 -2.33 2.52
CA ILE A 52 -2.90 -2.99 1.31
C ILE A 52 -3.68 -4.29 1.05
N PHE A 53 -3.87 -5.11 2.08
CA PHE A 53 -4.68 -6.33 2.02
C PHE A 53 -6.11 -6.03 1.58
N LEU A 54 -6.79 -5.08 2.23
CA LEU A 54 -8.16 -4.71 1.90
C LEU A 54 -8.27 -4.11 0.49
N SER A 55 -7.26 -3.40 0.03
CA SER A 55 -7.20 -2.93 -1.35
C SER A 55 -7.19 -4.10 -2.35
N GLY A 56 -6.36 -5.11 -2.11
CA GLY A 56 -6.34 -6.35 -2.90
C GLY A 56 -7.68 -7.10 -2.81
N TYR A 57 -8.20 -7.30 -1.60
CA TYR A 57 -9.44 -8.04 -1.35
C TYR A 57 -10.66 -7.45 -2.06
N LEU A 58 -10.76 -6.12 -2.09
CA LEU A 58 -11.84 -5.41 -2.77
C LEU A 58 -11.61 -5.20 -4.26
N THR A 59 -10.46 -5.64 -4.77
CA THR A 59 -10.15 -5.57 -6.19
C THR A 59 -10.63 -6.83 -6.88
N LYS A 60 -11.67 -6.67 -7.72
CA LYS A 60 -12.17 -7.75 -8.57
C LYS A 60 -11.52 -7.67 -9.94
N ASP A 61 -11.47 -8.80 -10.63
CA ASP A 61 -11.08 -8.83 -12.02
C ASP A 61 -12.07 -7.99 -12.85
N GLN A 62 -11.55 -7.08 -13.66
CA GLN A 62 -12.34 -6.13 -14.45
C GLN A 62 -12.56 -6.61 -15.89
N GLY A 63 -12.09 -7.82 -16.23
CA GLY A 63 -12.09 -8.27 -17.63
C GLY A 63 -11.19 -7.36 -18.47
N GLU A 64 -11.76 -6.69 -19.47
CA GLU A 64 -11.01 -5.82 -20.38
C GLU A 64 -11.05 -4.33 -20.02
N ASP A 65 -11.90 -3.91 -19.06
CA ASP A 65 -12.09 -2.48 -18.71
C ASP A 65 -11.06 -1.98 -17.68
N TRP A 66 -9.77 -2.18 -17.97
CA TRP A 66 -8.67 -1.74 -17.11
C TRP A 66 -8.50 -0.22 -17.10
N LYS A 67 -8.82 0.48 -18.20
CA LYS A 67 -8.69 1.95 -18.27
C LYS A 67 -9.61 2.64 -17.26
N ALA A 68 -10.89 2.27 -17.23
CA ALA A 68 -11.83 2.81 -16.26
C ALA A 68 -11.47 2.42 -14.82
N PHE A 69 -10.94 1.21 -14.60
CA PHE A 69 -10.42 0.77 -13.31
C PHE A 69 -9.30 1.68 -12.81
N TYR A 70 -8.25 1.89 -13.62
CA TYR A 70 -7.11 2.74 -13.27
C TYR A 70 -7.55 4.15 -12.97
N PHE A 71 -8.33 4.77 -13.86
CA PHE A 71 -8.80 6.13 -13.69
C PHE A 71 -9.56 6.31 -12.37
N ARG A 72 -10.53 5.43 -12.08
CA ARG A 72 -11.31 5.51 -10.82
C ARG A 72 -10.46 5.32 -9.58
N ARG A 73 -9.51 4.39 -9.60
CA ARG A 73 -8.66 4.07 -8.45
C ARG A 73 -7.61 5.14 -8.20
N ILE A 74 -6.88 5.53 -9.24
CA ILE A 74 -5.82 6.54 -9.14
C ILE A 74 -6.40 7.90 -8.77
N ARG A 75 -7.46 8.36 -9.46
CA ARG A 75 -8.08 9.65 -9.14
C ARG A 75 -8.51 9.76 -7.68
N ARG A 76 -9.03 8.68 -7.10
CA ARG A 76 -9.50 8.67 -5.71
C ARG A 76 -8.39 8.95 -4.70
N VAL A 77 -7.16 8.56 -4.99
CA VAL A 77 -6.00 8.79 -4.10
C VAL A 77 -5.15 9.97 -4.54
N ALA A 78 -5.07 10.25 -5.84
CA ALA A 78 -4.27 11.34 -6.38
C ALA A 78 -4.84 12.71 -5.98
N VAL A 79 -6.17 12.88 -5.98
CA VAL A 79 -6.78 14.17 -5.60
C VAL A 79 -6.46 14.55 -4.15
N PRO A 80 -6.73 13.72 -3.13
CA PRO A 80 -6.31 14.02 -1.76
C PRO A 80 -4.79 14.20 -1.63
N TYR A 81 -4.00 13.37 -2.33
CA TYR A 81 -2.55 13.49 -2.34
C TYR A 81 -2.08 14.87 -2.79
N LEU A 82 -2.56 15.35 -3.92
CA LEU A 82 -2.20 16.67 -4.44
C LEU A 82 -2.56 17.79 -3.46
N ILE A 83 -3.78 17.75 -2.91
CA ILE A 83 -4.25 18.76 -1.95
C ILE A 83 -3.33 18.80 -0.72
N TRP A 84 -3.11 17.64 -0.09
CA TRP A 84 -2.30 17.57 1.12
C TRP A 84 -0.82 17.84 0.87
N SER A 85 -0.27 17.39 -0.27
CA SER A 85 1.13 17.70 -0.62
C SER A 85 1.36 19.19 -0.80
N VAL A 86 0.41 19.91 -1.41
CA VAL A 86 0.49 21.37 -1.51
C VAL A 86 0.46 22.01 -0.12
N LEU A 87 -0.51 21.62 0.72
CA LEU A 87 -0.64 22.18 2.06
C LEU A 87 0.60 21.93 2.93
N TYR A 88 1.13 20.72 2.92
CA TYR A 88 2.34 20.37 3.69
C TYR A 88 3.62 20.98 3.13
N SER A 89 3.65 21.35 1.83
CA SER A 89 4.82 21.98 1.22
C SER A 89 4.87 23.49 1.42
N ILE A 90 3.84 24.14 1.99
CA ILE A 90 3.81 25.59 2.20
C ILE A 90 5.05 26.11 2.97
N PRO A 91 5.46 25.51 4.11
CA PRO A 91 6.65 25.96 4.82
C PRO A 91 7.93 25.87 3.97
N ASP A 92 8.08 24.77 3.23
CA ASP A 92 9.25 24.54 2.35
C ASP A 92 9.26 25.51 1.17
N MET A 93 8.08 25.85 0.62
CA MET A 93 7.94 26.85 -0.43
C MET A 93 8.35 28.25 0.04
N ILE A 94 8.00 28.61 1.26
CA ILE A 94 8.39 29.91 1.87
C ILE A 94 9.90 29.97 2.09
N ALA A 95 10.50 28.85 2.55
CA ALA A 95 11.92 28.78 2.86
C ALA A 95 12.83 28.62 1.62
N SER A 96 12.40 27.83 0.62
CA SER A 96 13.25 27.37 -0.50
C SER A 96 12.66 27.65 -1.88
N GLY A 97 11.54 28.37 -1.95
CA GLY A 97 10.88 28.74 -3.20
C GLY A 97 10.01 27.61 -3.81
N PRO A 98 9.35 27.90 -4.96
CA PRO A 98 8.35 26.99 -5.56
C PRO A 98 8.91 25.65 -6.06
N VAL A 99 10.21 25.55 -6.27
CA VAL A 99 10.89 24.28 -6.67
C VAL A 99 10.72 23.21 -5.58
N ALA A 100 10.63 23.61 -4.30
CA ALA A 100 10.40 22.70 -3.20
C ALA A 100 9.08 21.93 -3.34
N LEU A 101 8.01 22.60 -3.82
CA LEU A 101 6.73 21.95 -4.08
C LEU A 101 6.84 20.83 -5.12
N VAL A 102 7.51 21.10 -6.25
CA VAL A 102 7.68 20.10 -7.32
C VAL A 102 8.47 18.90 -6.80
N LYS A 103 9.55 19.16 -6.05
CA LYS A 103 10.34 18.11 -5.41
C LYS A 103 9.49 17.27 -4.48
N ASN A 104 8.75 17.89 -3.57
CA ASN A 104 7.88 17.21 -2.61
C ASN A 104 6.76 16.40 -3.28
N LEU A 105 6.18 16.91 -4.37
CA LEU A 105 5.17 16.20 -5.15
C LEU A 105 5.75 14.95 -5.85
N LEU A 106 6.98 15.02 -6.36
CA LEU A 106 7.59 13.91 -7.08
C LEU A 106 8.16 12.84 -6.14
N THR A 107 8.55 13.21 -4.93
CA THR A 107 9.20 12.32 -3.98
C THR A 107 8.31 11.89 -2.80
N ALA A 108 7.07 12.37 -2.73
CA ALA A 108 6.15 12.22 -1.58
C ALA A 108 6.74 12.69 -0.24
N ASN A 109 7.78 13.54 -0.27
CA ASN A 109 8.49 13.98 0.93
C ASN A 109 7.81 15.14 1.68
N ALA A 110 6.68 15.65 1.19
CA ALA A 110 5.92 16.67 1.91
C ALA A 110 5.48 16.20 3.32
N ASN A 111 5.21 14.90 3.47
CA ASN A 111 4.94 14.26 4.77
C ASN A 111 5.24 12.77 4.69
N VAL A 112 5.80 12.22 5.77
CA VAL A 112 6.19 10.81 5.85
C VAL A 112 5.04 9.85 5.55
N SER A 113 3.79 10.22 5.86
CA SER A 113 2.61 9.37 5.59
C SER A 113 2.25 9.25 4.11
N LEU A 114 2.75 10.13 3.25
CA LEU A 114 2.36 10.20 1.84
C LEU A 114 3.03 9.12 0.96
N TYR A 115 4.12 8.50 1.41
CA TYR A 115 4.78 7.40 0.70
C TYR A 115 3.81 6.25 0.37
N TYR A 116 2.84 6.00 1.25
CA TYR A 116 1.82 4.96 1.06
C TYR A 116 1.06 5.09 -0.27
N ILE A 117 0.85 6.31 -0.75
CA ILE A 117 0.13 6.57 -1.99
C ILE A 117 0.93 6.07 -3.19
N PHE A 118 2.25 6.23 -3.18
CA PHE A 118 3.13 5.67 -4.21
C PHE A 118 3.07 4.14 -4.22
N VAL A 119 3.17 3.51 -3.06
CA VAL A 119 3.01 2.06 -2.91
C VAL A 119 1.66 1.60 -3.42
N TYR A 120 0.59 2.31 -3.07
CA TYR A 120 -0.76 2.00 -3.51
C TYR A 120 -0.93 2.09 -5.03
N ILE A 121 -0.43 3.17 -5.65
CA ILE A 121 -0.51 3.35 -7.12
C ILE A 121 0.23 2.24 -7.85
N GLN A 122 1.42 1.84 -7.37
CA GLN A 122 2.16 0.70 -7.94
C GLN A 122 1.31 -0.58 -7.90
N PHE A 123 0.65 -0.88 -6.78
CA PHE A 123 -0.25 -2.04 -6.71
C PHE A 123 -1.43 -1.93 -7.66
N VAL A 124 -2.04 -0.76 -7.79
CA VAL A 124 -3.13 -0.55 -8.75
C VAL A 124 -2.64 -0.85 -10.17
N LEU A 125 -1.46 -0.35 -10.55
CA LEU A 125 -0.87 -0.61 -11.87
C LEU A 125 -0.53 -2.08 -12.09
N LEU A 126 0.00 -2.75 -11.07
CA LEU A 126 0.38 -4.16 -11.13
C LEU A 126 -0.81 -5.13 -11.06
N THR A 127 -2.01 -4.66 -10.73
CA THR A 127 -3.19 -5.52 -10.53
C THR A 127 -3.42 -6.56 -11.64
N PRO A 128 -3.39 -6.23 -12.94
CA PRO A 128 -3.64 -7.23 -13.98
C PRO A 128 -2.64 -8.38 -13.96
N TRP A 129 -1.35 -8.06 -13.75
CA TRP A 129 -0.28 -9.06 -13.67
C TRP A 129 -0.41 -9.90 -12.41
N VAL A 130 -0.76 -9.28 -11.28
CA VAL A 130 -0.98 -9.99 -10.00
C VAL A 130 -2.15 -10.98 -10.13
N ILE A 131 -3.26 -10.59 -10.76
CA ILE A 131 -4.40 -11.48 -10.99
C ILE A 131 -4.02 -12.62 -11.95
N ARG A 132 -3.27 -12.33 -13.02
CA ARG A 132 -2.78 -13.36 -13.95
C ARG A 132 -1.87 -14.36 -13.23
N LEU A 133 -0.92 -13.87 -12.42
CA LEU A 133 -0.04 -14.72 -11.60
C LEU A 133 -0.86 -15.59 -10.65
N ALA A 134 -1.83 -15.01 -9.94
CA ALA A 134 -2.67 -15.72 -8.98
C ALA A 134 -3.49 -16.86 -9.63
N ARG A 135 -3.88 -16.71 -10.90
CA ARG A 135 -4.63 -17.73 -11.67
C ARG A 135 -3.74 -18.73 -12.38
N SER A 136 -2.45 -18.45 -12.51
CA SER A 136 -1.49 -19.32 -13.22
C SER A 136 -1.08 -20.52 -12.36
N PRO A 137 -0.49 -21.58 -12.98
CA PRO A 137 0.14 -22.66 -12.23
C PRO A 137 1.28 -22.18 -11.35
N TYR A 138 1.91 -21.06 -11.70
CA TYR A 138 3.02 -20.43 -10.98
C TYR A 138 2.60 -19.55 -9.78
N ARG A 139 1.34 -19.64 -9.34
CA ARG A 139 0.79 -18.84 -8.22
C ARG A 139 1.62 -18.90 -6.93
N HIS A 140 2.33 -20.01 -6.69
CA HIS A 140 3.18 -20.15 -5.51
C HIS A 140 4.35 -19.16 -5.49
N LEU A 141 4.84 -18.71 -6.66
CA LEU A 141 5.90 -17.71 -6.75
C LEU A 141 5.46 -16.35 -6.19
N GLY A 142 4.16 -16.04 -6.22
CA GLY A 142 3.63 -14.81 -5.64
C GLY A 142 3.93 -14.67 -4.14
N TRP A 143 4.01 -15.78 -3.40
CA TRP A 143 4.35 -15.76 -1.97
C TRP A 143 5.83 -15.47 -1.71
N LEU A 144 6.70 -15.73 -2.68
CA LEU A 144 8.14 -15.54 -2.57
C LEU A 144 8.58 -14.11 -2.91
N ILE A 145 7.77 -13.33 -3.64
CA ILE A 145 8.15 -11.99 -4.11
C ILE A 145 8.56 -11.09 -2.94
N ALA A 146 7.72 -10.96 -1.90
CA ALA A 146 8.06 -10.09 -0.78
C ALA A 146 9.24 -10.62 0.06
N PRO A 147 9.29 -11.89 0.52
CA PRO A 147 10.44 -12.39 1.27
C PRO A 147 11.76 -12.27 0.50
N VAL A 148 11.79 -12.62 -0.79
CA VAL A 148 13.00 -12.53 -1.61
C VAL A 148 13.43 -11.08 -1.80
N SER A 149 12.49 -10.17 -2.08
CA SER A 149 12.83 -8.76 -2.23
C SER A 149 13.35 -8.16 -0.92
N VAL A 150 12.75 -8.49 0.23
CA VAL A 150 13.26 -8.06 1.55
C VAL A 150 14.69 -8.55 1.77
N LEU A 151 14.98 -9.82 1.47
CA LEU A 151 16.32 -10.36 1.60
C LEU A 151 17.32 -9.64 0.70
N ILE A 152 16.99 -9.46 -0.58
CA ILE A 152 17.86 -8.77 -1.54
C ILE A 152 18.19 -7.36 -1.05
N PHE A 153 17.20 -6.55 -0.70
CA PHE A 153 17.43 -5.18 -0.25
C PHE A 153 18.17 -5.11 1.08
N LYS A 154 17.91 -6.05 2.00
CA LYS A 154 18.62 -6.11 3.28
C LYS A 154 20.10 -6.50 3.10
N TYR A 155 20.38 -7.49 2.26
CA TYR A 155 21.76 -7.86 1.92
C TYR A 155 22.48 -6.74 1.17
N TYR A 156 21.83 -6.13 0.19
CA TYR A 156 22.38 -5.00 -0.53
C TYR A 156 22.72 -3.83 0.41
N GLY A 157 21.83 -3.49 1.34
CA GLY A 157 22.07 -2.47 2.35
C GLY A 157 23.26 -2.78 3.29
N LEU A 158 23.52 -4.07 3.58
CA LEU A 158 24.66 -4.48 4.41
C LEU A 158 25.98 -4.42 3.64
N LEU A 159 25.97 -4.73 2.34
CA LEU A 159 27.20 -4.83 1.51
C LEU A 159 27.62 -3.51 0.88
N ALA A 160 26.68 -2.61 0.62
CA ALA A 160 26.90 -1.41 -0.19
C ALA A 160 27.46 -0.19 0.57
N GLY A 161 27.71 -0.31 1.87
CA GLY A 161 28.18 0.81 2.70
C GLY A 161 27.10 1.86 3.00
N THR A 162 27.44 2.88 3.82
CA THR A 162 26.48 3.82 4.40
C THR A 162 25.70 4.67 3.37
N GLU A 163 26.37 5.17 2.35
CA GLU A 163 25.72 6.04 1.33
C GLU A 163 24.74 5.26 0.46
N MET A 164 25.18 4.13 -0.09
CA MET A 164 24.31 3.26 -0.90
C MET A 164 23.20 2.63 -0.08
N SER A 165 23.42 2.33 1.20
CA SER A 165 22.41 1.87 2.13
C SER A 165 21.27 2.89 2.31
N LYS A 166 21.60 4.20 2.31
CA LYS A 166 20.61 5.28 2.39
C LYS A 166 19.70 5.32 1.15
N TYR A 167 20.28 5.24 -0.06
CA TYR A 167 19.51 5.18 -1.30
C TYR A 167 18.68 3.89 -1.40
N ALA A 168 19.24 2.76 -1.05
CA ALA A 168 18.53 1.48 -1.01
C ALA A 168 17.35 1.52 -0.03
N SER A 169 17.50 2.15 1.13
CA SER A 169 16.43 2.33 2.12
C SER A 169 15.30 3.20 1.59
N LEU A 170 15.61 4.31 0.90
CA LEU A 170 14.61 5.18 0.30
C LEU A 170 13.82 4.45 -0.80
N ILE A 171 14.52 3.80 -1.73
CA ILE A 171 13.89 3.03 -2.81
C ILE A 171 13.02 1.90 -2.22
N TRP A 172 13.51 1.21 -1.18
CA TRP A 172 12.78 0.13 -0.53
C TRP A 172 11.49 0.61 0.11
N THR A 173 11.50 1.76 0.77
CA THR A 173 10.31 2.33 1.43
C THR A 173 9.21 2.64 0.42
N ASP A 174 9.57 3.12 -0.77
CA ASP A 174 8.63 3.53 -1.80
C ASP A 174 8.23 2.38 -2.75
N LEU A 175 8.91 1.23 -2.69
CA LEU A 175 8.57 0.06 -3.50
C LEU A 175 7.48 -0.80 -2.84
N CYS A 176 6.51 -1.20 -3.66
CA CYS A 176 5.42 -2.07 -3.22
C CYS A 176 5.85 -3.52 -2.90
N LEU A 177 7.06 -3.93 -3.26
CA LEU A 177 7.52 -5.32 -3.19
C LEU A 177 7.51 -5.88 -1.77
N GLY A 178 7.91 -5.09 -0.78
CA GLY A 178 7.88 -5.51 0.63
C GLY A 178 6.48 -5.79 1.18
N TRP A 179 5.49 -5.16 0.60
CA TRP A 179 4.08 -5.30 0.97
C TRP A 179 3.32 -6.28 0.07
N PHE A 180 3.98 -6.86 -0.94
CA PHE A 180 3.35 -7.65 -2.00
C PHE A 180 2.54 -8.82 -1.46
N THR A 181 3.02 -9.54 -0.45
CA THR A 181 2.31 -10.68 0.15
C THR A 181 0.92 -10.31 0.66
N PHE A 182 0.75 -9.14 1.28
CA PHE A 182 -0.55 -8.70 1.78
C PHE A 182 -1.52 -8.37 0.65
N TYR A 183 -1.04 -7.69 -0.39
CA TYR A 183 -1.86 -7.39 -1.57
C TYR A 183 -2.25 -8.68 -2.31
N TYR A 184 -1.30 -9.57 -2.49
CA TYR A 184 -1.49 -10.86 -3.15
C TYR A 184 -2.50 -11.73 -2.41
N LEU A 185 -2.38 -11.84 -1.09
CA LEU A 185 -3.35 -12.53 -0.22
C LEU A 185 -4.75 -11.91 -0.39
N GLY A 186 -4.85 -10.59 -0.41
CA GLY A 186 -6.10 -9.89 -0.65
C GLY A 186 -6.74 -10.28 -1.99
N ILE A 187 -5.98 -10.25 -3.09
CA ILE A 187 -6.43 -10.65 -4.42
C ILE A 187 -6.90 -12.12 -4.43
N MET A 188 -6.12 -13.03 -3.85
CA MET A 188 -6.42 -14.47 -3.79
C MET A 188 -7.74 -14.75 -3.07
N LEU A 189 -7.94 -14.13 -1.90
CA LEU A 189 -9.17 -14.28 -1.11
C LEU A 189 -10.35 -13.56 -1.74
N GLY A 190 -10.16 -12.32 -2.18
CA GLY A 190 -11.22 -11.48 -2.73
C GLY A 190 -11.83 -12.04 -4.02
N ASN A 191 -11.04 -12.74 -4.83
CA ASN A 191 -11.50 -13.37 -6.08
C ASN A 191 -11.83 -14.87 -5.94
N GLY A 192 -11.79 -15.42 -4.72
CA GLY A 192 -12.09 -16.83 -4.44
C GLY A 192 -11.06 -17.81 -5.02
N ILE A 193 -9.90 -17.30 -5.44
CA ILE A 193 -8.83 -18.10 -6.04
C ILE A 193 -8.23 -19.04 -5.00
N MET A 194 -8.10 -18.57 -3.75
CA MET A 194 -7.53 -19.35 -2.65
C MET A 194 -8.31 -20.65 -2.42
N LYS A 195 -9.64 -20.60 -2.35
CA LYS A 195 -10.49 -21.78 -2.19
C LYS A 195 -10.29 -22.80 -3.32
N ARG A 196 -10.26 -22.33 -4.57
CA ARG A 196 -10.08 -23.16 -5.75
C ARG A 196 -8.66 -23.72 -5.86
N ALA A 197 -7.65 -22.93 -5.46
CA ALA A 197 -6.25 -23.30 -5.62
C ALA A 197 -5.75 -24.29 -4.59
N TYR A 198 -6.28 -24.23 -3.37
CA TYR A 198 -5.81 -25.04 -2.22
C TYR A 198 -6.89 -25.95 -1.66
N ASP A 199 -8.00 -26.14 -2.37
CA ASP A 199 -9.15 -26.99 -1.99
C ASP A 199 -9.60 -26.76 -0.51
N LEU A 200 -9.62 -25.51 -0.12
CA LEU A 200 -10.07 -25.12 1.22
C LEU A 200 -11.60 -25.21 1.26
N ARG A 201 -12.12 -26.20 1.99
CA ARG A 201 -13.54 -26.44 2.23
C ARG A 201 -14.11 -25.49 3.29
#